data_ed18d836f5231293029a20947993f65d
#
_entry.id   ed18d836f5231293029a20947993f65d
#
_cell.length_a   1.000
_cell.length_b   1.000
_cell.length_c   1.000
_cell.angle_alpha   90.00
_cell.angle_beta   90.00
_cell.angle_gamma   90.00
#
_symmetry.space_group_name_H-M   'P 1'
#
loop_
_entity.id
_entity.type
_entity.pdbx_description
1 polymer ?
#
loop_
_entity_poly.entity_id
_entity_poly.type
_entity_poly.pdbx_seq_one_letter_code
_entity_poly.pdbx_strand_id
1 'polypeptide(L)'
;MSEANSLGRRELNKQAKLERITTVARELFAEKSIGEITTAEVAKRAEIAAGTLFLYAKTKGELLLLAQNASYAEAHKLGLAATANETEPIAAILAVMKPIINCNREHAENGRIYLQEVVFGASTEGYRQEALELMAGTERTVAEIATRVANANDQDGVLRAKAAMAIMFLTLSSPLNAALSSEDLLEEIESQLKLLFV
;
A
#
# COMPACT_ATOMS: atom_id res chain seq x y z
N MET A 1 39.14 6.65 13.36
CA MET A 1 38.52 6.75 12.01
C MET A 1 37.98 5.41 11.46
N SER A 2 38.34 4.24 12.02
CA SER A 2 37.91 2.91 11.50
C SER A 2 36.48 2.49 11.86
N GLU A 3 35.95 2.82 13.04
CA GLU A 3 34.65 2.35 13.51
C GLU A 3 33.43 3.03 12.84
N ALA A 4 33.50 4.34 12.60
CA ALA A 4 32.43 5.07 11.92
C ALA A 4 32.23 4.57 10.46
N ASN A 5 33.33 4.18 9.77
CA ASN A 5 33.26 3.65 8.42
C ASN A 5 32.72 2.19 8.39
N SER A 6 32.95 1.42 9.45
CA SER A 6 32.41 0.04 9.56
C SER A 6 30.91 0.01 9.89
N LEU A 7 30.40 0.96 10.68
CA LEU A 7 28.98 1.14 10.97
C LEU A 7 28.20 1.53 9.70
N GLY A 8 28.73 2.48 8.91
CA GLY A 8 28.13 2.87 7.63
C GLY A 8 28.06 1.71 6.62
N ARG A 9 29.14 0.91 6.52
CA ARG A 9 29.18 -0.26 5.62
C ARG A 9 28.22 -1.38 6.04
N ARG A 10 28.04 -1.61 7.34
CA ARG A 10 27.06 -2.60 7.85
C ARG A 10 25.64 -2.18 7.55
N GLU A 11 25.32 -0.92 7.73
CA GLU A 11 23.97 -0.39 7.45
C GLU A 11 23.67 -0.42 5.95
N LEU A 12 24.60 -0.04 5.09
CA LEU A 12 24.47 -0.18 3.64
C LEU A 12 24.23 -1.63 3.21
N ASN A 13 24.95 -2.58 3.79
CA ASN A 13 24.75 -4.01 3.50
C ASN A 13 23.38 -4.53 3.99
N LYS A 14 22.89 -4.02 5.12
CA LYS A 14 21.56 -4.34 5.65
C LYS A 14 20.47 -3.80 4.72
N GLN A 15 20.59 -2.55 4.32
CA GLN A 15 19.67 -1.90 3.39
C GLN A 15 19.62 -2.62 2.04
N ALA A 16 20.78 -2.95 1.45
CA ALA A 16 20.84 -3.67 0.18
C ALA A 16 20.21 -5.07 0.25
N LYS A 17 20.29 -5.75 1.43
CA LYS A 17 19.59 -7.02 1.62
C LYS A 17 18.08 -6.83 1.74
N LEU A 18 17.65 -5.82 2.48
CA LEU A 18 16.23 -5.49 2.62
C LEU A 18 15.61 -5.18 1.24
N GLU A 19 16.28 -4.38 0.43
CA GLU A 19 15.84 -4.04 -0.93
C GLU A 19 15.68 -5.29 -1.81
N ARG A 20 16.65 -6.21 -1.79
CA ARG A 20 16.54 -7.48 -2.53
C ARG A 20 15.41 -8.35 -2.05
N ILE A 21 15.23 -8.47 -0.72
CA ILE A 21 14.09 -9.22 -0.13
C ILE A 21 12.77 -8.60 -0.59
N THR A 22 12.64 -7.28 -0.52
CA THR A 22 11.44 -6.55 -0.92
C THR A 22 11.13 -6.76 -2.39
N THR A 23 12.12 -6.63 -3.27
CA THR A 23 11.94 -6.85 -4.72
C THR A 23 11.47 -8.26 -5.02
N VAL A 24 12.16 -9.27 -4.48
CA VAL A 24 11.77 -10.69 -4.68
C VAL A 24 10.39 -11.00 -4.11
N ALA A 25 10.07 -10.45 -2.94
CA ALA A 25 8.76 -10.64 -2.33
C ALA A 25 7.64 -10.01 -3.17
N ARG A 26 7.85 -8.80 -3.71
CA ARG A 26 6.89 -8.14 -4.62
C ARG A 26 6.62 -8.99 -5.86
N GLU A 27 7.68 -9.46 -6.54
CA GLU A 27 7.56 -10.32 -7.72
C GLU A 27 6.75 -11.60 -7.41
N LEU A 28 7.11 -12.29 -6.33
CA LEU A 28 6.44 -13.52 -5.94
C LEU A 28 4.97 -13.31 -5.56
N PHE A 29 4.66 -12.25 -4.80
CA PHE A 29 3.28 -11.95 -4.41
C PHE A 29 2.42 -11.39 -5.54
N ALA A 30 3.00 -10.87 -6.60
CA ALA A 30 2.29 -10.53 -7.83
C ALA A 30 1.91 -11.78 -8.64
N GLU A 31 2.74 -12.84 -8.60
CA GLU A 31 2.56 -14.06 -9.38
C GLU A 31 1.72 -15.13 -8.67
N LYS A 32 1.82 -15.24 -7.35
CA LYS A 32 1.32 -16.36 -6.53
C LYS A 32 0.59 -15.88 -5.28
N SER A 33 -0.37 -16.69 -4.83
CA SER A 33 -0.99 -16.45 -3.53
C SER A 33 0.00 -16.64 -2.37
N ILE A 34 -0.25 -15.96 -1.24
CA ILE A 34 0.56 -16.10 -0.02
C ILE A 34 0.65 -17.55 0.46
N GLY A 35 -0.39 -18.36 0.19
CA GLY A 35 -0.42 -19.79 0.52
C GLY A 35 0.66 -20.59 -0.21
N GLU A 36 0.91 -20.28 -1.47
CA GLU A 36 1.80 -21.00 -2.37
C GLU A 36 3.28 -20.62 -2.18
N ILE A 37 3.56 -19.44 -1.64
CA ILE A 37 4.93 -18.95 -1.43
C ILE A 37 5.53 -19.54 -0.15
N THR A 38 6.81 -19.92 -0.19
CA THR A 38 7.58 -20.36 0.97
C THR A 38 8.68 -19.35 1.31
N THR A 39 9.00 -19.23 2.59
CA THR A 39 10.13 -18.38 3.04
C THR A 39 11.47 -18.88 2.47
N ALA A 40 11.61 -20.19 2.23
CA ALA A 40 12.78 -20.77 1.59
C ALA A 40 12.92 -20.33 0.13
N GLU A 41 11.81 -20.24 -0.62
CA GLU A 41 11.81 -19.72 -1.99
C GLU A 41 12.23 -18.26 -2.03
N VAL A 42 11.67 -17.42 -1.14
CA VAL A 42 12.06 -15.99 -1.02
C VAL A 42 13.54 -15.85 -0.69
N ALA A 43 14.05 -16.57 0.32
CA ALA A 43 15.45 -16.52 0.70
C ALA A 43 16.40 -16.94 -0.46
N LYS A 44 16.02 -18.01 -1.17
CA LYS A 44 16.79 -18.50 -2.33
C LYS A 44 16.85 -17.46 -3.46
N ARG A 45 15.70 -16.90 -3.84
CA ARG A 45 15.66 -15.87 -4.90
C ARG A 45 16.37 -14.58 -4.49
N ALA A 46 16.28 -14.19 -3.21
CA ALA A 46 16.99 -13.02 -2.67
C ALA A 46 18.48 -13.26 -2.41
N GLU A 47 18.99 -14.45 -2.70
CA GLU A 47 20.40 -14.85 -2.50
C GLU A 47 20.88 -14.64 -1.06
N ILE A 48 20.05 -15.04 -0.08
CA ILE A 48 20.37 -14.98 1.34
C ILE A 48 20.10 -16.34 2.02
N ALA A 49 20.72 -16.57 3.16
CA ALA A 49 20.38 -17.72 3.99
C ALA A 49 18.97 -17.57 4.59
N ALA A 50 18.24 -18.67 4.70
CA ALA A 50 16.89 -18.67 5.30
C ALA A 50 16.86 -18.04 6.71
N GLY A 51 17.85 -18.32 7.55
CA GLY A 51 18.00 -17.69 8.86
C GLY A 51 18.19 -16.17 8.80
N THR A 52 18.78 -15.66 7.72
CA THR A 52 18.92 -14.21 7.50
C THR A 52 17.56 -13.57 7.18
N LEU A 53 16.69 -14.25 6.42
CA LEU A 53 15.36 -13.73 6.09
C LEU A 53 14.54 -13.47 7.34
N PHE A 54 14.59 -14.35 8.33
CA PHE A 54 13.86 -14.21 9.61
C PHE A 54 14.28 -13.00 10.45
N LEU A 55 15.45 -12.38 10.16
CA LEU A 55 15.85 -11.11 10.77
C LEU A 55 15.10 -9.91 10.18
N TYR A 56 14.51 -10.06 9.01
CA TYR A 56 13.75 -9.01 8.30
C TYR A 56 12.24 -9.24 8.38
N ALA A 57 11.80 -10.48 8.26
CA ALA A 57 10.38 -10.84 8.39
C ALA A 57 10.26 -12.24 9.00
N LYS A 58 9.53 -12.35 10.11
CA LYS A 58 9.39 -13.59 10.87
C LYS A 58 8.31 -14.50 10.31
N THR A 59 7.35 -13.93 9.57
CA THR A 59 6.21 -14.64 9.02
C THR A 59 6.00 -14.29 7.54
N LYS A 60 5.21 -15.09 6.82
CA LYS A 60 4.77 -14.76 5.45
C LYS A 60 3.90 -13.50 5.42
N GLY A 61 3.11 -13.26 6.47
CA GLY A 61 2.31 -12.04 6.61
C GLY A 61 3.18 -10.79 6.68
N GLU A 62 4.28 -10.83 7.46
CA GLU A 62 5.25 -9.72 7.50
C GLU A 62 5.95 -9.49 6.15
N LEU A 63 6.27 -10.57 5.42
CA LEU A 63 6.81 -10.45 4.06
C LEU A 63 5.80 -9.82 3.10
N LEU A 64 4.52 -10.17 3.23
CA LEU A 64 3.45 -9.55 2.44
C LEU A 64 3.31 -8.07 2.78
N LEU A 65 3.30 -7.71 4.06
CA LEU A 65 3.27 -6.30 4.49
C LEU A 65 4.46 -5.52 3.93
N LEU A 66 5.68 -6.05 4.06
CA LEU A 66 6.88 -5.43 3.52
C LEU A 66 6.78 -5.18 2.00
N ALA A 67 6.36 -6.19 1.24
CA ALA A 67 6.25 -6.11 -0.21
C ALA A 67 5.15 -5.12 -0.63
N GLN A 68 3.98 -5.22 -0.04
CA GLN A 68 2.83 -4.38 -0.38
C GLN A 68 3.01 -2.92 0.08
N ASN A 69 3.69 -2.66 1.20
CA ASN A 69 4.04 -1.31 1.63
C ASN A 69 4.88 -0.60 0.56
N ALA A 70 5.88 -1.30 0.01
CA ALA A 70 6.72 -0.74 -1.05
C ALA A 70 5.91 -0.42 -2.32
N SER A 71 5.03 -1.34 -2.75
CA SER A 71 4.14 -1.12 -3.89
C SER A 71 3.16 0.02 -3.63
N TYR A 72 2.58 0.09 -2.43
CA TYR A 72 1.66 1.16 -2.03
C TYR A 72 2.35 2.53 -2.03
N ALA A 73 3.57 2.63 -1.49
CA ALA A 73 4.33 3.87 -1.45
C ALA A 73 4.62 4.41 -2.86
N GLU A 74 5.00 3.53 -3.80
CA GLU A 74 5.19 3.88 -5.20
C GLU A 74 3.87 4.32 -5.86
N ALA A 75 2.79 3.57 -5.65
CA ALA A 75 1.47 3.88 -6.17
C ALA A 75 0.95 5.24 -5.65
N HIS A 76 1.12 5.53 -4.36
CA HIS A 76 0.76 6.81 -3.78
C HIS A 76 1.55 7.97 -4.42
N LYS A 77 2.85 7.80 -4.62
CA LYS A 77 3.69 8.78 -5.31
C LYS A 77 3.24 9.03 -6.75
N LEU A 78 2.88 7.98 -7.48
CA LEU A 78 2.32 8.11 -8.84
C LEU A 78 0.98 8.83 -8.83
N GLY A 79 0.10 8.50 -7.86
CA GLY A 79 -1.18 9.16 -7.68
C GLY A 79 -1.02 10.67 -7.41
N LEU A 80 -0.11 11.03 -6.49
CA LEU A 80 0.21 12.44 -6.22
C LEU A 80 0.64 13.19 -7.49
N ALA A 81 1.52 12.60 -8.29
CA ALA A 81 1.98 13.22 -9.54
C ALA A 81 0.82 13.41 -10.55
N ALA A 82 -0.14 12.48 -10.58
CA ALA A 82 -1.29 12.54 -11.47
C ALA A 82 -2.29 13.65 -11.11
N THR A 83 -2.31 14.14 -9.86
CA THR A 83 -3.24 15.21 -9.43
C THR A 83 -2.83 16.61 -9.88
N ALA A 84 -1.64 16.79 -10.41
CA ALA A 84 -1.04 18.12 -10.65
C ALA A 84 -1.89 19.02 -11.59
N ASN A 85 -2.64 18.43 -12.52
CA ASN A 85 -3.47 19.14 -13.50
C ASN A 85 -4.97 18.92 -13.28
N GLU A 86 -5.37 18.22 -12.23
CA GLU A 86 -6.78 17.92 -11.96
C GLU A 86 -7.42 19.09 -11.20
N THR A 87 -8.53 19.59 -11.75
CA THR A 87 -9.31 20.67 -11.17
C THR A 87 -10.61 20.19 -10.52
N GLU A 88 -11.14 19.07 -10.98
CA GLU A 88 -12.35 18.48 -10.43
C GLU A 88 -12.03 17.63 -9.20
N PRO A 89 -12.76 17.81 -8.07
CA PRO A 89 -12.45 17.13 -6.80
C PRO A 89 -12.41 15.62 -6.93
N ILE A 90 -13.44 15.03 -7.54
CA ILE A 90 -13.56 13.58 -7.66
C ILE A 90 -12.49 13.03 -8.59
N ALA A 91 -12.22 13.67 -9.73
CA ALA A 91 -11.16 13.26 -10.66
C ALA A 91 -9.78 13.30 -9.97
N ALA A 92 -9.49 14.32 -9.17
CA ALA A 92 -8.25 14.43 -8.41
C ALA A 92 -8.13 13.33 -7.35
N ILE A 93 -9.20 13.03 -6.62
CA ILE A 93 -9.21 11.93 -5.64
C ILE A 93 -9.00 10.58 -6.33
N LEU A 94 -9.69 10.33 -7.44
CA LEU A 94 -9.54 9.10 -8.22
C LEU A 94 -8.14 8.97 -8.82
N ALA A 95 -7.51 10.07 -9.22
CA ALA A 95 -6.12 10.07 -9.69
C ALA A 95 -5.14 9.58 -8.60
N VAL A 96 -5.39 9.92 -7.32
CA VAL A 96 -4.63 9.37 -6.18
C VAL A 96 -4.93 7.89 -5.97
N MET A 97 -6.21 7.50 -6.04
CA MET A 97 -6.66 6.14 -5.70
C MET A 97 -6.32 5.11 -6.77
N LYS A 98 -6.40 5.47 -8.05
CA LYS A 98 -6.23 4.54 -9.18
C LYS A 98 -4.93 3.73 -9.14
N PRO A 99 -3.73 4.30 -8.95
CA PRO A 99 -2.51 3.52 -8.82
C PRO A 99 -2.51 2.59 -7.60
N ILE A 100 -3.12 3.01 -6.49
CA ILE A 100 -3.25 2.21 -5.26
C ILE A 100 -4.18 1.01 -5.50
N ILE A 101 -5.31 1.22 -6.17
CA ILE A 101 -6.23 0.16 -6.56
C ILE A 101 -5.52 -0.84 -7.48
N ASN A 102 -4.80 -0.36 -8.49
CA ASN A 102 -4.07 -1.20 -9.43
C ASN A 102 -3.03 -2.07 -8.71
N CYS A 103 -2.18 -1.50 -7.85
CA CYS A 103 -1.18 -2.28 -7.15
C CYS A 103 -1.79 -3.31 -6.17
N ASN A 104 -2.93 -2.98 -5.54
CA ASN A 104 -3.65 -3.92 -4.70
C ASN A 104 -4.25 -5.08 -5.51
N ARG A 105 -4.57 -4.85 -6.78
CA ARG A 105 -5.22 -5.81 -7.68
C ARG A 105 -4.25 -6.60 -8.56
N GLU A 106 -2.94 -6.35 -8.50
CA GLU A 106 -1.93 -7.20 -9.18
C GLU A 106 -2.12 -8.67 -8.80
N HIS A 107 -2.40 -8.96 -7.52
CA HIS A 107 -2.88 -10.24 -7.04
C HIS A 107 -4.01 -10.02 -6.02
N ALA A 108 -5.24 -10.12 -6.47
CA ALA A 108 -6.44 -9.72 -5.72
C ALA A 108 -6.56 -10.35 -4.32
N GLU A 109 -6.20 -11.64 -4.17
CA GLU A 109 -6.24 -12.33 -2.88
C GLU A 109 -5.19 -11.74 -1.91
N ASN A 110 -3.96 -11.57 -2.36
CA ASN A 110 -2.88 -11.00 -1.55
C ASN A 110 -3.19 -9.55 -1.15
N GLY A 111 -3.70 -8.74 -2.07
CA GLY A 111 -4.13 -7.37 -1.79
C GLY A 111 -5.23 -7.29 -0.73
N ARG A 112 -6.21 -8.20 -0.79
CA ARG A 112 -7.27 -8.30 0.21
C ARG A 112 -6.72 -8.72 1.58
N ILE A 113 -5.84 -9.73 1.63
CA ILE A 113 -5.19 -10.16 2.87
C ILE A 113 -4.37 -9.02 3.48
N TYR A 114 -3.62 -8.28 2.65
CA TYR A 114 -2.87 -7.10 3.09
C TYR A 114 -3.77 -6.08 3.78
N LEU A 115 -4.89 -5.68 3.15
CA LEU A 115 -5.81 -4.71 3.73
C LEU A 115 -6.46 -5.22 5.03
N GLN A 116 -6.82 -6.50 5.08
CA GLN A 116 -7.37 -7.11 6.29
C GLN A 116 -6.35 -7.10 7.44
N GLU A 117 -5.08 -7.43 7.15
CA GLU A 117 -4.01 -7.41 8.16
C GLU A 117 -3.72 -5.99 8.64
N VAL A 118 -3.72 -4.99 7.77
CA VAL A 118 -3.49 -3.60 8.16
C VAL A 118 -4.64 -3.05 8.98
N VAL A 119 -5.89 -3.25 8.55
CA VAL A 119 -7.07 -2.64 9.19
C VAL A 119 -7.47 -3.38 10.47
N PHE A 120 -7.49 -4.72 10.44
CA PHE A 120 -8.02 -5.55 11.52
C PHE A 120 -6.97 -6.40 12.24
N GLY A 121 -5.74 -6.45 11.74
CA GLY A 121 -4.66 -7.22 12.35
C GLY A 121 -4.30 -6.71 13.75
N ALA A 122 -3.90 -7.63 14.63
CA ALA A 122 -3.49 -7.31 15.99
C ALA A 122 -1.98 -7.06 16.14
N SER A 123 -1.20 -7.26 15.09
CA SER A 123 0.25 -7.08 15.13
C SER A 123 0.62 -5.62 15.38
N THR A 124 1.52 -5.40 16.34
CA THR A 124 2.15 -4.11 16.62
C THR A 124 3.49 -3.96 15.90
N GLU A 125 3.80 -4.87 14.97
CA GLU A 125 5.11 -4.93 14.31
C GLU A 125 5.31 -3.80 13.27
N GLY A 126 6.59 -3.48 13.00
CA GLY A 126 6.99 -2.28 12.25
C GLY A 126 6.34 -2.13 10.88
N TYR A 127 6.17 -3.22 10.10
CA TYR A 127 5.58 -3.14 8.76
C TYR A 127 4.08 -2.80 8.77
N ARG A 128 3.33 -3.25 9.78
CA ARG A 128 1.94 -2.84 9.94
C ARG A 128 1.84 -1.36 10.31
N GLN A 129 2.71 -0.89 11.19
CA GLN A 129 2.77 0.53 11.55
C GLN A 129 3.12 1.39 10.32
N GLU A 130 4.09 0.96 9.52
CA GLU A 130 4.44 1.62 8.25
C GLU A 130 3.25 1.67 7.28
N ALA A 131 2.50 0.57 7.14
CA ALA A 131 1.29 0.54 6.31
C ALA A 131 0.24 1.56 6.79
N LEU A 132 0.00 1.65 8.11
CA LEU A 132 -0.93 2.64 8.69
C LEU A 132 -0.47 4.08 8.42
N GLU A 133 0.83 4.35 8.48
CA GLU A 133 1.40 5.66 8.15
C GLU A 133 1.25 6.02 6.67
N LEU A 134 1.44 5.06 5.77
CA LEU A 134 1.18 5.23 4.33
C LEU A 134 -0.30 5.54 4.06
N MET A 135 -1.21 4.80 4.68
CA MET A 135 -2.66 5.05 4.55
C MET A 135 -3.05 6.43 5.10
N ALA A 136 -2.51 6.81 6.26
CA ALA A 136 -2.71 8.14 6.83
C ALA A 136 -2.14 9.25 5.93
N GLY A 137 -1.03 8.98 5.22
CA GLY A 137 -0.47 9.86 4.20
C GLY A 137 -1.44 10.10 3.05
N THR A 138 -2.03 9.02 2.54
CA THR A 138 -3.04 9.08 1.47
C THR A 138 -4.29 9.84 1.92
N GLU A 139 -4.78 9.56 3.15
CA GLU A 139 -5.93 10.28 3.73
C GLU A 139 -5.67 11.79 3.79
N ARG A 140 -4.47 12.22 4.25
CA ARG A 140 -4.09 13.64 4.25
C ARG A 140 -4.12 14.25 2.86
N THR A 141 -3.57 13.56 1.85
CA THR A 141 -3.61 14.00 0.45
C THR A 141 -5.05 14.20 -0.03
N VAL A 142 -5.94 13.23 0.24
CA VAL A 142 -7.36 13.32 -0.15
C VAL A 142 -8.05 14.47 0.59
N ALA A 143 -7.72 14.71 1.88
CA ALA A 143 -8.26 15.84 2.64
C ALA A 143 -7.84 17.19 2.06
N GLU A 144 -6.58 17.35 1.68
CA GLU A 144 -6.05 18.55 1.03
C GLU A 144 -6.75 18.82 -0.32
N ILE A 145 -6.99 17.77 -1.11
CA ILE A 145 -7.74 17.87 -2.36
C ILE A 145 -9.19 18.30 -2.07
N ALA A 146 -9.86 17.66 -1.13
CA ALA A 146 -11.24 17.95 -0.76
C ALA A 146 -11.40 19.40 -0.27
N THR A 147 -10.47 19.90 0.55
CA THR A 147 -10.47 21.28 1.03
C THR A 147 -10.23 22.28 -0.11
N ARG A 148 -9.20 22.03 -0.93
CA ARG A 148 -8.77 22.96 -1.98
C ARG A 148 -9.77 23.05 -3.14
N VAL A 149 -10.21 21.90 -3.65
CA VAL A 149 -10.96 21.82 -4.92
C VAL A 149 -12.47 21.83 -4.68
N ALA A 150 -12.96 21.19 -3.63
CA ALA A 150 -14.38 21.21 -3.27
C ALA A 150 -14.80 22.48 -2.50
N ASN A 151 -13.88 23.44 -2.29
CA ASN A 151 -14.11 24.65 -1.51
C ASN A 151 -14.75 24.36 -0.12
N ALA A 152 -14.40 23.21 0.46
CA ALA A 152 -14.85 22.78 1.77
C ALA A 152 -14.04 23.46 2.86
N ASN A 153 -14.57 23.56 4.09
CA ASN A 153 -13.72 23.91 5.23
C ASN A 153 -12.81 22.72 5.60
N ASP A 154 -11.74 22.97 6.35
CA ASP A 154 -10.73 21.97 6.69
C ASP A 154 -11.35 20.75 7.40
N GLN A 155 -12.35 20.96 8.27
CA GLN A 155 -13.00 19.87 9.00
C GLN A 155 -13.84 18.97 8.07
N ASP A 156 -14.59 19.57 7.15
CA ASP A 156 -15.38 18.82 6.16
C ASP A 156 -14.46 18.07 5.19
N GLY A 157 -13.33 18.67 4.78
CA GLY A 157 -12.32 18.01 3.96
C GLY A 157 -11.77 16.75 4.60
N VAL A 158 -11.44 16.81 5.89
CA VAL A 158 -10.97 15.64 6.67
C VAL A 158 -12.05 14.56 6.78
N LEU A 159 -13.31 14.93 7.04
CA LEU A 159 -14.40 13.95 7.15
C LEU A 159 -14.69 13.27 5.80
N ARG A 160 -14.70 14.03 4.71
CA ARG A 160 -14.85 13.49 3.34
C ARG A 160 -13.71 12.56 2.98
N ALA A 161 -12.46 12.90 3.33
CA ALA A 161 -11.31 12.05 3.11
C ALA A 161 -11.41 10.72 3.85
N LYS A 162 -11.78 10.74 5.13
CA LYS A 162 -12.02 9.51 5.91
C LYS A 162 -13.08 8.62 5.29
N ALA A 163 -14.20 9.21 4.85
CA ALA A 163 -15.26 8.48 4.17
C ALA A 163 -14.78 7.89 2.83
N ALA A 164 -14.05 8.66 2.03
CA ALA A 164 -13.48 8.21 0.75
C ALA A 164 -12.48 7.06 0.94
N MET A 165 -11.61 7.15 1.95
CA MET A 165 -10.67 6.07 2.27
C MET A 165 -11.40 4.82 2.77
N ALA A 166 -12.45 4.97 3.60
CA ALA A 166 -13.26 3.85 4.06
C ALA A 166 -13.99 3.15 2.90
N ILE A 167 -14.55 3.90 1.95
CA ILE A 167 -15.15 3.37 0.72
C ILE A 167 -14.12 2.56 -0.04
N MET A 168 -12.95 3.13 -0.36
CA MET A 168 -11.91 2.44 -1.12
C MET A 168 -11.47 1.14 -0.43
N PHE A 169 -11.14 1.19 0.86
CA PHE A 169 -10.65 0.01 1.58
C PHE A 169 -11.71 -1.08 1.72
N LEU A 170 -12.97 -0.71 1.99
CA LEU A 170 -14.05 -1.67 2.10
C LEU A 170 -14.35 -2.33 0.75
N THR A 171 -14.39 -1.54 -0.33
CA THR A 171 -14.59 -2.04 -1.69
C THR A 171 -13.49 -3.02 -2.10
N LEU A 172 -12.21 -2.68 -1.85
CA LEU A 172 -11.07 -3.54 -2.18
C LEU A 172 -10.99 -4.80 -1.31
N SER A 173 -11.35 -4.73 -0.03
CA SER A 173 -11.26 -5.86 0.90
C SER A 173 -12.46 -6.80 0.83
N SER A 174 -13.56 -6.41 0.19
CA SER A 174 -14.79 -7.21 0.08
C SER A 174 -14.55 -8.51 -0.72
N PRO A 175 -14.93 -9.68 -0.17
CA PRO A 175 -14.88 -10.92 -0.92
C PRO A 175 -15.89 -10.94 -2.08
N LEU A 176 -16.94 -10.13 -2.03
CA LEU A 176 -17.93 -10.01 -3.11
C LEU A 176 -17.32 -9.38 -4.36
N ASN A 177 -16.30 -8.57 -4.20
CA ASN A 177 -15.61 -7.85 -5.27
C ASN A 177 -14.35 -8.58 -5.76
N ALA A 178 -14.12 -9.81 -5.31
CA ALA A 178 -12.88 -10.55 -5.61
C ALA A 178 -12.64 -10.76 -7.11
N ALA A 179 -13.69 -10.89 -7.92
CA ALA A 179 -13.62 -11.12 -9.35
C ALA A 179 -13.68 -9.84 -10.20
N LEU A 180 -13.94 -8.67 -9.60
CA LEU A 180 -14.04 -7.42 -10.34
C LEU A 180 -12.65 -6.95 -10.81
N SER A 181 -12.59 -6.30 -11.96
CA SER A 181 -11.39 -5.64 -12.46
C SER A 181 -11.06 -4.36 -11.67
N SER A 182 -9.86 -3.82 -11.87
CA SER A 182 -9.51 -2.52 -11.28
C SER A 182 -10.40 -1.38 -11.80
N GLU A 183 -10.80 -1.47 -13.07
CA GLU A 183 -11.72 -0.51 -13.70
C GLU A 183 -13.11 -0.57 -13.07
N ASP A 184 -13.70 -1.77 -12.93
CA ASP A 184 -15.02 -1.95 -12.30
C ASP A 184 -15.03 -1.40 -10.87
N LEU A 185 -13.96 -1.68 -10.10
CA LEU A 185 -13.81 -1.18 -8.73
C LEU A 185 -13.68 0.34 -8.67
N LEU A 186 -12.95 0.93 -9.63
CA LEU A 186 -12.79 2.37 -9.72
C LEU A 186 -14.12 3.06 -10.04
N GLU A 187 -14.92 2.50 -10.96
CA GLU A 187 -16.26 3.00 -11.30
C GLU A 187 -17.22 2.90 -10.12
N GLU A 188 -17.18 1.79 -9.36
CA GLU A 188 -17.98 1.64 -8.14
C GLU A 188 -17.60 2.68 -7.08
N ILE A 189 -16.30 2.87 -6.83
CA ILE A 189 -15.79 3.87 -5.89
C ILE A 189 -16.19 5.28 -6.36
N GLU A 190 -16.01 5.61 -7.63
CA GLU A 190 -16.41 6.90 -8.21
C GLU A 190 -17.89 7.20 -7.97
N SER A 191 -18.77 6.21 -8.22
CA SER A 191 -20.22 6.33 -8.03
C SER A 191 -20.58 6.66 -6.58
N GLN A 192 -19.88 6.05 -5.61
CA GLN A 192 -20.07 6.34 -4.20
C GLN A 192 -19.48 7.70 -3.79
N LEU A 193 -18.31 8.08 -4.32
CA LEU A 193 -17.70 9.38 -4.06
C LEU A 193 -18.57 10.54 -4.56
N LYS A 194 -19.29 10.39 -5.69
CA LYS A 194 -20.22 11.39 -6.20
C LYS A 194 -21.31 11.76 -5.17
N LEU A 195 -21.67 10.88 -4.27
CA LEU A 195 -22.62 11.15 -3.20
C LEU A 195 -22.02 11.94 -2.02
N LEU A 196 -20.70 11.90 -1.85
CA LEU A 196 -19.98 12.61 -0.79
C LEU A 196 -19.61 14.05 -1.16
N PHE A 197 -19.49 14.33 -2.45
CA PHE A 197 -18.97 15.59 -2.99
C PHE A 197 -20.03 16.39 -3.75
N VAL A 198 -21.28 16.22 -3.35
CA VAL A 198 -22.42 17.01 -3.84
C VAL A 198 -22.41 18.41 -3.25
#